data_eb816fbfd92afa79fb7304b284517012
#
_entry.id   eb816fbfd92afa79fb7304b284517012
#
_cell.length_a   1.000
_cell.length_b   1.000
_cell.length_c   1.000
_cell.angle_alpha   90.00
_cell.angle_beta   90.00
_cell.angle_gamma   90.00
#
_symmetry.space_group_name_H-M   'P 1'
#
loop_
_entity.id
_entity.type
_entity.pdbx_description
1 polymer ?
#
loop_
_entity_poly.entity_id
_entity_poly.type
_entity_poly.pdbx_seq_one_letter_code
_entity_poly.pdbx_strand_id
1 'polypeptide(L)'
;MGCELAGAIKSVIALSVGISIGMGFGENTQAMLITRGLNEVARLCAAHGSDPLTAAGLAGMGDLVASCGSPLSRNRTFGEILGRTGSIETTREQVAKTVEGVASAGAVVEIAHRVGVEVPVIESVADIVNGSLTPEAALQRLMEITTKAENFIR
;
A
#
# COMPACT_ATOMS: atom_id res chain seq x y z
N MET A 1 0.87 -14.88 -13.41
CA MET A 1 0.69 -14.73 -11.95
C MET A 1 1.57 -13.61 -11.36
N GLY A 2 2.89 -13.56 -11.59
CA GLY A 2 3.75 -12.52 -11.00
C GLY A 2 3.45 -11.07 -11.42
N CYS A 3 3.14 -10.81 -12.69
CA CYS A 3 2.83 -9.45 -13.17
C CYS A 3 1.48 -8.92 -12.66
N GLU A 4 0.46 -9.76 -12.57
CA GLU A 4 -0.87 -9.38 -12.05
C GLU A 4 -0.80 -9.07 -10.56
N LEU A 5 -0.10 -9.89 -9.80
CA LEU A 5 0.12 -9.67 -8.37
C LEU A 5 0.90 -8.37 -8.12
N ALA A 6 1.96 -8.12 -8.88
CA ALA A 6 2.73 -6.89 -8.78
C ALA A 6 1.88 -5.65 -9.08
N GLY A 7 1.02 -5.70 -10.10
CA GLY A 7 0.07 -4.63 -10.42
C GLY A 7 -0.91 -4.36 -9.29
N ALA A 8 -1.50 -5.40 -8.72
CA ALA A 8 -2.41 -5.29 -7.59
C ALA A 8 -1.73 -4.67 -6.36
N ILE A 9 -0.51 -5.12 -6.03
CA ILE A 9 0.25 -4.59 -4.89
C ILE A 9 0.59 -3.10 -5.10
N LYS A 10 1.03 -2.71 -6.29
CA LYS A 10 1.29 -1.29 -6.62
C LYS A 10 0.06 -0.41 -6.41
N SER A 11 -1.11 -0.90 -6.82
CA SER A 11 -2.38 -0.20 -6.63
C SER A 11 -2.71 0.01 -5.16
N VAL A 12 -2.43 -0.99 -4.31
CA VAL A 12 -2.62 -0.89 -2.85
C VAL A 12 -1.63 0.10 -2.22
N ILE A 13 -0.37 0.10 -2.66
CA ILE A 13 0.64 1.04 -2.16
C ILE A 13 0.29 2.47 -2.57
N ALA A 14 -0.12 2.70 -3.83
CA ALA A 14 -0.58 4.02 -4.28
C ALA A 14 -1.78 4.53 -3.48
N LEU A 15 -2.68 3.64 -3.11
CA LEU A 15 -3.81 3.95 -2.22
C LEU A 15 -3.31 4.38 -0.84
N SER A 16 -2.34 3.68 -0.24
CA SER A 16 -1.76 4.03 1.06
C SER A 16 -1.10 5.42 1.06
N VAL A 17 -0.37 5.74 0.01
CA VAL A 17 0.25 7.06 -0.18
C VAL A 17 -0.82 8.14 -0.30
N GLY A 18 -1.87 7.91 -1.07
CA GLY A 18 -3.01 8.81 -1.15
C GLY A 18 -3.65 9.07 0.21
N ILE A 19 -3.88 8.03 1.00
CA ILE A 19 -4.43 8.15 2.37
C ILE A 19 -3.56 9.09 3.22
N SER A 20 -2.24 8.92 3.19
CA SER A 20 -1.32 9.78 3.95
C SER A 20 -1.38 11.24 3.50
N ILE A 21 -1.51 11.49 2.21
CA ILE A 21 -1.68 12.84 1.65
C ILE A 21 -2.99 13.46 2.14
N GLY A 22 -4.09 12.72 2.07
CA GLY A 22 -5.41 13.18 2.53
C GLY A 22 -5.45 13.50 4.03
N MET A 23 -4.64 12.82 4.83
CA MET A 23 -4.45 13.08 6.25
C MET A 23 -3.58 14.32 6.54
N GLY A 24 -2.94 14.90 5.52
CA GLY A 24 -2.08 16.07 5.66
C GLY A 24 -0.61 15.76 5.93
N PHE A 25 -0.17 14.53 5.74
CA PHE A 25 1.25 14.16 5.87
C PHE A 25 2.06 14.57 4.64
N GLY A 26 3.34 14.89 4.87
CA GLY A 26 4.25 15.35 3.84
C GLY A 26 5.02 14.24 3.13
N GLU A 27 6.02 14.66 2.36
CA GLU A 27 6.81 13.79 1.48
C GLU A 27 7.58 12.69 2.22
N ASN A 28 8.03 12.92 3.45
CA ASN A 28 8.74 11.92 4.24
C ASN A 28 7.87 10.69 4.56
N THR A 29 6.61 10.91 4.91
CA THR A 29 5.65 9.82 5.14
C THR A 29 5.35 9.08 3.85
N GLN A 30 5.20 9.78 2.73
CA GLN A 30 5.01 9.17 1.41
C GLN A 30 6.21 8.30 1.03
N ALA A 31 7.43 8.82 1.20
CA ALA A 31 8.67 8.07 0.93
C ALA A 31 8.77 6.81 1.80
N MET A 32 8.42 6.90 3.07
CA MET A 32 8.37 5.76 3.99
C MET A 32 7.41 4.67 3.50
N LEU A 33 6.20 5.05 3.12
CA LEU A 33 5.19 4.10 2.63
C LEU A 33 5.62 3.44 1.32
N ILE A 34 6.21 4.20 0.39
CA ILE A 34 6.74 3.66 -0.88
C ILE A 34 7.88 2.68 -0.60
N THR A 35 8.84 3.03 0.24
CA THR A 35 9.99 2.19 0.56
C THR A 35 9.56 0.88 1.24
N ARG A 36 8.66 0.96 2.20
CA ARG A 36 8.12 -0.23 2.88
C ARG A 36 7.29 -1.09 1.94
N GLY A 37 6.41 -0.47 1.17
CA GLY A 37 5.61 -1.16 0.18
C GLY A 37 6.48 -1.90 -0.84
N LEU A 38 7.56 -1.28 -1.30
CA LEU A 38 8.52 -1.93 -2.20
C LEU A 38 9.20 -3.14 -1.56
N ASN A 39 9.54 -3.06 -0.27
CA ASN A 39 10.09 -4.20 0.47
C ASN A 39 9.07 -5.34 0.62
N GLU A 40 7.80 -5.02 0.80
CA GLU A 40 6.72 -6.02 0.85
C GLU A 40 6.57 -6.72 -0.51
N VAL A 41 6.60 -5.96 -1.62
CA VAL A 41 6.63 -6.51 -2.99
C VAL A 41 7.81 -7.45 -3.17
N ALA A 42 9.01 -7.02 -2.78
CA ALA A 42 10.23 -7.83 -2.96
C ALA A 42 10.15 -9.15 -2.18
N ARG A 43 9.66 -9.13 -0.94
CA ARG A 43 9.47 -10.35 -0.13
C ARG A 43 8.43 -11.29 -0.74
N LEU A 44 7.31 -10.74 -1.23
CA LEU A 44 6.28 -11.55 -1.90
C LEU A 44 6.79 -12.16 -3.20
N CYS A 45 7.53 -11.41 -4.01
CA CYS A 45 8.16 -11.92 -5.23
C CYS A 45 9.16 -13.06 -4.91
N ALA A 46 10.00 -12.88 -3.89
CA ALA A 46 10.94 -13.90 -3.46
C ALA A 46 10.24 -15.17 -2.99
N ALA A 47 9.18 -15.06 -2.22
CA ALA A 47 8.39 -16.19 -1.74
C ALA A 47 7.70 -16.97 -2.88
N HIS A 48 7.47 -16.32 -4.03
CA HIS A 48 6.94 -16.95 -5.23
C HIS A 48 8.03 -17.37 -6.25
N GLY A 49 9.29 -17.38 -5.83
CA GLY A 49 10.41 -17.81 -6.67
C GLY A 49 10.86 -16.82 -7.73
N SER A 50 10.42 -15.56 -7.63
CA SER A 50 10.88 -14.47 -8.50
C SER A 50 12.09 -13.76 -7.91
N ASP A 51 12.96 -13.22 -8.77
CA ASP A 51 14.10 -12.42 -8.31
C ASP A 51 13.61 -11.12 -7.64
N PRO A 52 13.97 -10.89 -6.36
CA PRO A 52 13.62 -9.64 -5.66
C PRO A 52 14.14 -8.38 -6.37
N LEU A 53 15.26 -8.47 -7.07
CA LEU A 53 15.83 -7.36 -7.84
C LEU A 53 14.96 -6.95 -9.02
N THR A 54 14.17 -7.88 -9.57
CA THR A 54 13.20 -7.57 -10.62
C THR A 54 12.11 -6.62 -10.09
N ALA A 55 11.66 -6.82 -8.86
CA ALA A 55 10.69 -5.94 -8.22
C ALA A 55 11.28 -4.56 -7.85
N ALA A 56 12.56 -4.52 -7.49
CA ALA A 56 13.29 -3.30 -7.15
C ALA A 56 13.83 -2.56 -8.39
N GLY A 57 13.78 -3.16 -9.58
CA GLY A 57 14.25 -2.56 -10.82
C GLY A 57 13.42 -1.38 -11.29
N LEU A 58 13.90 -0.69 -12.33
CA LEU A 58 13.26 0.49 -12.93
C LEU A 58 11.79 0.27 -13.29
N ALA A 59 11.44 -0.91 -13.78
CA ALA A 59 10.06 -1.26 -14.12
C ALA A 59 9.16 -1.39 -12.88
N GLY A 60 9.69 -1.84 -11.73
CA GLY A 60 8.95 -1.97 -10.48
C GLY A 60 8.89 -0.65 -9.71
N MET A 61 10.06 -0.11 -9.36
CA MET A 61 10.19 1.11 -8.57
C MET A 61 9.74 2.35 -9.32
N GLY A 62 10.16 2.51 -10.58
CA GLY A 62 9.82 3.69 -11.38
C GLY A 62 8.32 3.82 -11.59
N ASP A 63 7.65 2.73 -11.93
CA ASP A 63 6.20 2.69 -12.11
C ASP A 63 5.44 2.90 -10.79
N LEU A 64 5.95 2.35 -9.69
CA LEU A 64 5.37 2.57 -8.36
C LEU A 64 5.49 4.04 -7.94
N VAL A 65 6.69 4.64 -8.06
CA VAL A 65 6.91 6.05 -7.72
C VAL A 65 6.05 6.97 -8.59
N ALA A 66 5.98 6.69 -9.90
CA ALA A 66 5.14 7.45 -10.82
C ALA A 66 3.65 7.35 -10.45
N SER A 67 3.16 6.16 -10.11
CA SER A 67 1.77 5.94 -9.69
C SER A 67 1.45 6.62 -8.36
N CYS A 68 2.38 6.61 -7.42
CA CYS A 68 2.22 7.27 -6.12
C CYS A 68 2.31 8.81 -6.24
N GLY A 69 3.15 9.32 -7.14
CA GLY A 69 3.37 10.74 -7.35
C GLY A 69 2.35 11.43 -8.26
N SER A 70 1.65 10.68 -9.10
CA SER A 70 0.77 11.26 -10.12
C SER A 70 -0.61 11.60 -9.58
N PRO A 71 -1.08 12.85 -9.75
CA PRO A 71 -2.47 13.22 -9.44
C PRO A 71 -3.50 12.52 -10.37
N LEU A 72 -3.05 11.91 -11.46
CA LEU A 72 -3.88 11.13 -12.38
C LEU A 72 -4.10 9.68 -11.91
N SER A 73 -3.37 9.23 -10.90
CA SER A 73 -3.57 7.90 -10.31
C SER A 73 -4.92 7.84 -9.59
N ARG A 74 -5.79 6.96 -10.07
CA ARG A 74 -7.11 6.73 -9.46
C ARG A 74 -7.01 6.17 -8.04
N ASN A 75 -6.05 5.28 -7.79
CA ASN A 75 -5.82 4.73 -6.45
C ASN A 75 -5.35 5.80 -5.47
N ARG A 76 -4.39 6.63 -5.89
CA ARG A 76 -3.93 7.76 -5.08
C ARG A 76 -5.06 8.74 -4.78
N THR A 77 -5.83 9.14 -5.78
CA THR A 77 -6.95 10.09 -5.62
C THR A 77 -8.02 9.55 -4.68
N PHE A 78 -8.39 8.28 -4.82
CA PHE A 78 -9.32 7.62 -3.89
C PHE A 78 -8.74 7.62 -2.46
N GLY A 79 -7.46 7.30 -2.32
CA GLY A 79 -6.75 7.35 -1.05
C GLY A 79 -6.76 8.74 -0.40
N GLU A 80 -6.54 9.80 -1.18
CA GLU A 80 -6.62 11.18 -0.69
C GLU A 80 -7.99 11.52 -0.10
N ILE A 81 -9.05 11.12 -0.77
CA ILE A 81 -10.42 11.31 -0.29
C ILE A 81 -10.64 10.51 0.99
N LEU A 82 -10.22 9.25 1.02
CA LEU A 82 -10.33 8.37 2.17
C LEU A 82 -9.56 8.92 3.39
N GLY A 83 -8.36 9.42 3.19
CA GLY A 83 -7.56 10.06 4.26
C GLY A 83 -8.21 11.34 4.79
N ARG A 84 -8.87 12.09 3.91
CA ARG A 84 -9.56 13.34 4.25
C ARG A 84 -10.87 13.10 4.99
N THR A 85 -11.66 12.12 4.56
CA THR A 85 -12.96 11.78 5.18
C THR A 85 -12.81 10.95 6.45
N GLY A 86 -11.76 10.14 6.54
CA GLY A 86 -11.51 9.20 7.64
C GLY A 86 -12.44 7.97 7.64
N SER A 87 -13.27 7.79 6.62
CA SER A 87 -14.26 6.71 6.54
C SER A 87 -14.38 6.16 5.13
N ILE A 88 -14.33 4.83 5.01
CA ILE A 88 -14.52 4.15 3.72
C ILE A 88 -15.95 4.32 3.20
N GLU A 89 -16.95 4.30 4.07
CA GLU A 89 -18.36 4.48 3.72
C GLU A 89 -18.56 5.86 3.09
N THR A 90 -18.11 6.92 3.78
CA THR A 90 -18.21 8.30 3.28
C THR A 90 -17.47 8.48 1.96
N THR A 91 -16.29 7.84 1.81
CA THR A 91 -15.53 7.89 0.56
C THR A 91 -16.29 7.22 -0.58
N ARG A 92 -16.91 6.08 -0.34
CA ARG A 92 -17.72 5.37 -1.35
C ARG A 92 -18.96 6.15 -1.78
N GLU A 93 -19.53 6.96 -0.90
CA GLU A 93 -20.63 7.87 -1.24
C GLU A 93 -20.17 9.00 -2.19
N GLN A 94 -18.93 9.47 -2.04
CA GLN A 94 -18.36 10.54 -2.87
C GLN A 94 -17.76 10.03 -4.18
N VAL A 95 -17.30 8.78 -4.22
CA VAL A 95 -16.64 8.17 -5.38
C VAL A 95 -17.45 6.97 -5.86
N ALA A 96 -18.14 7.15 -6.99
CA ALA A 96 -19.04 6.13 -7.54
C ALA A 96 -18.35 4.87 -8.05
N LYS A 97 -17.04 4.91 -8.32
CA LYS A 97 -16.28 3.76 -8.86
C LYS A 97 -15.23 3.30 -7.87
N THR A 98 -15.27 2.01 -7.55
CA THR A 98 -14.20 1.31 -6.84
C THR A 98 -12.92 1.32 -7.66
N VAL A 99 -11.79 1.52 -6.99
CA VAL A 99 -10.45 1.44 -7.57
C VAL A 99 -9.82 0.08 -7.28
N GLU A 100 -8.83 -0.30 -8.09
CA GLU A 100 -8.19 -1.62 -8.02
C GLU A 100 -7.59 -1.92 -6.64
N GLY A 101 -6.92 -0.94 -6.02
CA GLY A 101 -6.33 -1.11 -4.69
C GLY A 101 -7.34 -1.48 -3.62
N VAL A 102 -8.55 -0.92 -3.68
CA VAL A 102 -9.64 -1.28 -2.76
C VAL A 102 -10.11 -2.72 -3.00
N ALA A 103 -10.30 -3.10 -4.26
CA ALA A 103 -10.76 -4.45 -4.61
C ALA A 103 -9.72 -5.54 -4.31
N SER A 104 -8.44 -5.23 -4.40
CA SER A 104 -7.34 -6.20 -4.35
C SER A 104 -6.71 -6.36 -2.98
N ALA A 105 -6.82 -5.39 -2.08
CA ALA A 105 -6.06 -5.36 -0.82
C ALA A 105 -6.25 -6.64 0.01
N GLY A 106 -7.48 -7.09 0.21
CA GLY A 106 -7.77 -8.30 0.97
C GLY A 106 -7.18 -9.57 0.34
N ALA A 107 -7.29 -9.70 -0.98
CA ALA A 107 -6.74 -10.85 -1.71
C ALA A 107 -5.21 -10.92 -1.63
N VAL A 108 -4.54 -9.78 -1.69
CA VAL A 108 -3.07 -9.70 -1.54
C VAL A 108 -2.64 -10.11 -0.13
N VAL A 109 -3.36 -9.68 0.91
CA VAL A 109 -3.11 -10.11 2.29
C VAL A 109 -3.24 -11.62 2.43
N GLU A 110 -4.29 -12.23 1.88
CA GLU A 110 -4.46 -13.69 1.92
C GLU A 110 -3.32 -14.43 1.23
N ILE A 111 -2.86 -13.95 0.07
CA ILE A 111 -1.72 -14.52 -0.65
C ILE A 111 -0.46 -14.43 0.22
N ALA A 112 -0.20 -13.29 0.85
CA ALA A 112 0.95 -13.08 1.71
C ALA A 112 0.94 -14.05 2.91
N HIS A 113 -0.19 -14.21 3.57
CA HIS A 113 -0.36 -15.12 4.70
C HIS A 113 -0.10 -16.59 4.31
N ARG A 114 -0.56 -17.02 3.13
CA ARG A 114 -0.34 -18.40 2.63
C ARG A 114 1.15 -18.72 2.44
N VAL A 115 1.96 -17.74 2.11
CA VAL A 115 3.41 -17.91 1.90
C VAL A 115 4.24 -17.45 3.12
N GLY A 116 3.59 -17.06 4.22
CA GLY A 116 4.25 -16.65 5.45
C GLY A 116 5.01 -15.32 5.36
N VAL A 117 4.57 -14.39 4.51
CA VAL A 117 5.17 -13.07 4.32
C VAL A 117 4.35 -12.01 5.04
N GLU A 118 5.01 -11.23 5.89
CA GLU A 118 4.40 -10.07 6.55
C GLU A 118 4.33 -8.88 5.59
N VAL A 119 3.15 -8.25 5.51
CA VAL A 119 2.87 -7.14 4.60
C VAL A 119 2.13 -5.99 5.31
N PRO A 120 2.77 -5.36 6.31
CA PRO A 120 2.11 -4.43 7.22
C PRO A 120 1.47 -3.21 6.53
N VAL A 121 2.04 -2.68 5.45
CA VAL A 121 1.41 -1.58 4.69
C VAL A 121 0.14 -2.08 4.01
N ILE A 122 0.22 -3.20 3.32
CA ILE A 122 -0.92 -3.80 2.60
C ILE A 122 -2.03 -4.21 3.57
N GLU A 123 -1.67 -4.83 4.71
CA GLU A 123 -2.62 -5.18 5.78
C GLU A 123 -3.33 -3.95 6.34
N SER A 124 -2.59 -2.87 6.57
CA SER A 124 -3.17 -1.61 7.06
C SER A 124 -4.19 -1.03 6.08
N VAL A 125 -3.90 -1.07 4.79
CA VAL A 125 -4.86 -0.64 3.76
C VAL A 125 -6.08 -1.55 3.73
N ALA A 126 -5.91 -2.87 3.79
CA ALA A 126 -7.02 -3.82 3.82
C ALA A 126 -7.93 -3.59 5.02
N ASP A 127 -7.37 -3.33 6.20
CA ASP A 127 -8.12 -3.04 7.42
C ASP A 127 -8.88 -1.71 7.35
N ILE A 128 -8.31 -0.68 6.72
CA ILE A 128 -9.02 0.59 6.47
C ILE A 128 -10.19 0.37 5.51
N VAL A 129 -9.95 -0.36 4.43
CA VAL A 129 -10.94 -0.61 3.38
C VAL A 129 -12.10 -1.46 3.87
N ASN A 130 -11.86 -2.42 4.76
CA ASN A 130 -12.92 -3.25 5.34
C ASN A 130 -13.60 -2.61 6.56
N GLY A 131 -13.15 -1.43 6.98
CA GLY A 131 -13.71 -0.70 8.11
C GLY A 131 -13.21 -1.13 9.50
N SER A 132 -12.23 -2.03 9.59
CA SER A 132 -11.66 -2.51 10.86
C SER A 132 -10.77 -1.47 11.55
N LEU A 133 -10.10 -0.61 10.79
CA LEU A 133 -9.25 0.46 11.30
C LEU A 133 -9.61 1.80 10.65
N THR A 134 -9.42 2.88 11.40
CA THR A 134 -9.37 4.23 10.86
C THR A 134 -8.00 4.49 10.20
N PRO A 135 -7.89 5.41 9.23
CA PRO A 135 -6.61 5.83 8.69
C PRO A 135 -5.59 6.26 9.76
N GLU A 136 -6.03 6.95 10.80
CA GLU A 136 -5.18 7.39 11.92
C GLU A 136 -4.61 6.21 12.70
N ALA A 137 -5.45 5.25 13.10
CA ALA A 137 -5.02 4.06 13.82
C ALA A 137 -4.07 3.18 12.99
N ALA A 138 -4.31 3.06 11.69
CA ALA A 138 -3.46 2.32 10.77
C ALA A 138 -2.08 2.96 10.64
N LEU A 139 -2.00 4.27 10.48
CA LEU A 139 -0.73 4.99 10.41
C LEU A 139 0.05 4.90 11.71
N GLN A 140 -0.61 5.03 12.86
CA GLN A 140 0.03 4.86 14.17
C GLN A 140 0.65 3.45 14.30
N ARG A 141 -0.08 2.41 13.91
CA ARG A 141 0.42 1.04 13.88
C ARG A 141 1.68 0.90 13.02
N LEU A 142 1.69 1.50 11.84
CA LEU A 142 2.85 1.49 10.94
C LEU A 142 4.06 2.22 11.52
N MET A 143 3.85 3.32 12.22
CA MET A 143 4.93 4.08 12.88
C MET A 143 5.55 3.29 14.03
N GLU A 144 4.76 2.55 14.81
CA GLU A 144 5.25 1.68 15.90
C GLU A 144 6.10 0.52 15.38
N ILE A 145 5.76 -0.07 14.24
CA ILE A 145 6.52 -1.14 13.59
C ILE A 145 7.89 -0.63 13.11
N THR A 146 8.03 0.65 12.76
CA THR A 146 9.30 1.22 12.26
C THR A 146 10.43 1.09 13.26
N THR A 147 10.16 1.29 14.53
CA THR A 147 11.18 1.22 15.59
C THR A 147 11.71 -0.20 15.82
N LYS A 148 10.98 -1.23 15.37
CA LYS A 148 11.41 -2.63 15.48
C LYS A 148 12.13 -3.15 14.23
N ALA A 149 11.81 -2.60 13.04
CA ALA A 149 12.29 -3.12 11.76
C ALA A 149 13.68 -2.60 11.33
N GLU A 150 14.15 -1.48 11.87
CA GLU A 150 15.49 -0.96 11.58
C GLU A 150 16.63 -1.88 12.08
N ASN A 151 16.29 -2.87 12.92
CA ASN A 151 17.24 -3.88 13.42
C ASN A 151 17.43 -5.08 12.48
N PHE A 152 16.80 -5.12 11.30
CA PHE A 152 16.83 -6.28 10.39
C PHE A 152 17.81 -6.16 9.20
N ILE A 153 18.60 -5.09 9.11
CA ILE A 153 19.72 -5.02 8.19
C ILE A 153 20.99 -5.36 8.96
N ARG A 154 21.21 -6.64 9.15
CA ARG A 154 22.54 -7.21 9.45
C ARG A 154 22.81 -8.35 8.52
#